data_a89e41489ac9c15a4f7989de68c83fdf
#
_entry.id   a89e41489ac9c15a4f7989de68c83fdf
#
_cell.length_a   1.000
_cell.length_b   1.000
_cell.length_c   1.000
_cell.angle_alpha   90.00
_cell.angle_beta   90.00
_cell.angle_gamma   90.00
#
_symmetry.space_group_name_H-M   'P 1'
#
loop_
_entity.id
_entity.type
_entity.pdbx_description
1 polymer ?
#
loop_
_entity_poly.entity_id
_entity_poly.type
_entity_poly.pdbx_seq_one_letter_code
_entity_poly.pdbx_strand_id
1 'polypeptide(L)'
;MNFNFEIDSTWCLEQLVKDGKITERDQALVQTTHRQRDQLKWHPLQWIANFNLVDQSHPQTTLTLNRLCQWLADKSGLPFYIIDPLKADVAALTAVMSQEFALRNRILAVEVTADAVLIATDQPYKKEWVVNLEHSLLPKKIQRVLLSPDQLQRYLIEYYQVSRAVLSSQKSSAHDRENKGVEALLQLGDTQNPDANDQHIVKLVDWVLQFAFEQGASDIHLEPRKDTGKVRFRIDGVLHTIYNMPANTLTAVISRIKILGRMNVAEKRKPQDGRLKTRTPKGQETELRLSTLPTAFGEKMVMRIFDPEVLVRSFQQLGFDSRLLNEWHALTAH
;
A
#
# COMPACT_ATOMS: atom_id res chain seq x y z
N MET A 1 -4.08 -35.71 -1.87
CA MET A 1 -2.67 -35.64 -2.30
C MET A 1 -2.10 -34.32 -1.84
N ASN A 2 -1.08 -34.32 -0.98
CA ASN A 2 -0.42 -33.08 -0.54
C ASN A 2 0.58 -32.66 -1.63
N PHE A 3 0.12 -31.91 -2.61
CA PHE A 3 1.02 -31.31 -3.59
C PHE A 3 1.80 -30.17 -2.92
N ASN A 4 3.13 -30.25 -2.98
CA ASN A 4 4.05 -29.19 -2.57
C ASN A 4 4.98 -28.88 -3.75
N PHE A 5 4.62 -27.87 -4.54
CA PHE A 5 5.38 -27.44 -5.71
C PHE A 5 5.11 -25.96 -6.00
N GLU A 6 5.98 -25.33 -6.73
CA GLU A 6 5.82 -23.98 -7.25
C GLU A 6 5.21 -24.04 -8.66
N ILE A 7 4.12 -23.32 -8.90
CA ILE A 7 3.47 -23.30 -10.21
C ILE A 7 4.37 -22.57 -11.22
N ASP A 8 4.49 -23.15 -12.41
CA ASP A 8 5.17 -22.56 -13.55
C ASP A 8 4.22 -22.31 -14.73
N SER A 9 4.74 -21.73 -15.80
CA SER A 9 3.92 -21.41 -16.96
C SER A 9 3.42 -22.66 -17.70
N THR A 10 4.20 -23.72 -17.69
CA THR A 10 3.84 -24.98 -18.37
C THR A 10 2.66 -25.60 -17.65
N TRP A 11 2.75 -25.76 -16.34
CA TRP A 11 1.65 -26.28 -15.54
C TRP A 11 0.37 -25.42 -15.69
N CYS A 12 0.50 -24.08 -15.61
CA CYS A 12 -0.66 -23.19 -15.73
C CYS A 12 -1.36 -23.37 -17.09
N LEU A 13 -0.59 -23.42 -18.19
CA LEU A 13 -1.14 -23.57 -19.54
C LEU A 13 -1.82 -24.93 -19.73
N GLU A 14 -1.19 -26.02 -19.28
CA GLU A 14 -1.77 -27.37 -19.33
C GLU A 14 -3.09 -27.45 -18.57
N GLN A 15 -3.14 -26.82 -17.38
CA GLN A 15 -4.38 -26.80 -16.60
C GLN A 15 -5.47 -25.93 -17.23
N LEU A 16 -5.12 -24.79 -17.85
CA LEU A 16 -6.07 -23.93 -18.56
C LEU A 16 -6.67 -24.63 -19.79
N VAL A 17 -5.86 -25.40 -20.55
CA VAL A 17 -6.36 -26.23 -21.66
C VAL A 17 -7.29 -27.31 -21.14
N LYS A 18 -6.89 -28.04 -20.08
CA LYS A 18 -7.68 -29.10 -19.45
C LYS A 18 -9.03 -28.59 -18.94
N ASP A 19 -9.08 -27.38 -18.41
CA ASP A 19 -10.29 -26.74 -17.91
C ASP A 19 -11.10 -26.04 -19.04
N GLY A 20 -10.68 -26.17 -20.30
CA GLY A 20 -11.36 -25.60 -21.46
C GLY A 20 -11.36 -24.06 -21.49
N LYS A 21 -10.38 -23.42 -20.85
CA LYS A 21 -10.24 -21.96 -20.80
C LYS A 21 -9.50 -21.39 -22.00
N ILE A 22 -8.53 -22.13 -22.54
CA ILE A 22 -7.74 -21.76 -23.70
C ILE A 22 -7.63 -22.94 -24.67
N THR A 23 -7.30 -22.66 -25.92
CA THR A 23 -7.05 -23.70 -26.93
C THR A 23 -5.61 -24.22 -26.89
N GLU A 24 -5.34 -25.40 -27.51
CA GLU A 24 -3.98 -25.88 -27.68
C GLU A 24 -3.12 -24.93 -28.54
N ARG A 25 -3.74 -24.19 -29.47
CA ARG A 25 -3.07 -23.16 -30.27
C ARG A 25 -2.58 -22.00 -29.40
N ASP A 26 -3.44 -21.54 -28.45
CA ASP A 26 -3.08 -20.49 -27.50
C ASP A 26 -1.93 -20.96 -26.59
N GLN A 27 -1.97 -22.21 -26.14
CA GLN A 27 -0.90 -22.82 -25.37
C GLN A 27 0.42 -22.79 -26.15
N ALA A 28 0.42 -23.29 -27.42
CA ALA A 28 1.60 -23.29 -28.27
C ALA A 28 2.14 -21.87 -28.51
N LEU A 29 1.27 -20.89 -28.73
CA LEU A 29 1.64 -19.48 -28.92
C LEU A 29 2.42 -18.96 -27.70
N VAL A 30 1.91 -19.16 -26.49
CA VAL A 30 2.53 -18.66 -25.26
C VAL A 30 3.85 -19.38 -24.97
N GLN A 31 3.94 -20.69 -25.24
CA GLN A 31 5.15 -21.51 -25.04
C GLN A 31 6.27 -21.16 -26.01
N THR A 32 5.96 -20.84 -27.27
CA THR A 32 6.96 -20.51 -28.28
C THR A 32 7.44 -19.07 -28.23
N THR A 33 6.73 -18.20 -27.51
CA THR A 33 7.10 -16.77 -27.38
C THR A 33 8.23 -16.60 -26.38
N HIS A 34 9.35 -16.00 -26.82
CA HIS A 34 10.48 -15.72 -25.96
C HIS A 34 10.18 -14.58 -24.97
N ARG A 35 10.54 -14.79 -23.70
CA ARG A 35 10.46 -13.76 -22.66
C ARG A 35 11.63 -12.79 -22.77
N GLN A 36 11.36 -11.50 -22.66
CA GLN A 36 12.39 -10.48 -22.51
C GLN A 36 13.02 -10.54 -21.11
N ARG A 37 14.18 -9.89 -20.89
CA ARG A 37 14.93 -9.96 -19.63
C ARG A 37 14.11 -9.56 -18.40
N ASP A 38 13.30 -8.54 -18.52
CA ASP A 38 12.40 -8.02 -17.47
C ASP A 38 11.23 -8.97 -17.19
N GLN A 39 10.75 -9.69 -18.21
CA GLN A 39 9.63 -10.65 -18.13
C GLN A 39 10.02 -12.01 -17.52
N LEU A 40 11.33 -12.32 -17.41
CA LEU A 40 11.80 -13.56 -16.81
C LEU A 40 11.39 -13.71 -15.33
N LYS A 41 11.19 -12.60 -14.64
CA LYS A 41 10.78 -12.55 -13.23
C LYS A 41 9.27 -12.51 -13.03
N TRP A 42 8.50 -12.45 -14.11
CA TRP A 42 7.05 -12.39 -14.01
C TRP A 42 6.48 -13.71 -13.51
N HIS A 43 5.45 -13.60 -12.69
CA HIS A 43 4.67 -14.74 -12.28
C HIS A 43 4.00 -15.40 -13.52
N PRO A 44 3.83 -16.74 -13.57
CA PRO A 44 3.20 -17.43 -14.69
C PRO A 44 1.88 -16.80 -15.16
N LEU A 45 1.01 -16.43 -14.22
CA LEU A 45 -0.27 -15.81 -14.57
C LEU A 45 -0.12 -14.41 -15.17
N GLN A 46 0.88 -13.61 -14.75
CA GLN A 46 1.17 -12.30 -15.35
C GLN A 46 1.65 -12.48 -16.81
N TRP A 47 2.50 -13.49 -17.03
CA TRP A 47 2.96 -13.82 -18.38
C TRP A 47 1.80 -14.21 -19.30
N ILE A 48 0.92 -15.11 -18.87
CA ILE A 48 -0.24 -15.57 -19.65
C ILE A 48 -1.22 -14.41 -19.89
N ALA A 49 -1.49 -13.58 -18.88
CA ALA A 49 -2.39 -12.43 -18.99
C ALA A 49 -1.95 -11.41 -20.07
N ASN A 50 -0.63 -11.29 -20.30
CA ASN A 50 -0.07 -10.35 -21.28
C ASN A 50 -0.48 -10.66 -22.74
N PHE A 51 -0.92 -11.89 -23.00
CA PHE A 51 -1.38 -12.31 -24.34
C PHE A 51 -2.85 -11.95 -24.62
N ASN A 52 -3.60 -11.50 -23.63
CA ASN A 52 -5.03 -11.16 -23.74
C ASN A 52 -5.87 -12.28 -24.41
N LEU A 53 -5.58 -13.54 -24.07
CA LEU A 53 -6.25 -14.70 -24.63
C LEU A 53 -7.76 -14.66 -24.37
N VAL A 54 -8.55 -15.15 -25.32
CA VAL A 54 -10.01 -15.22 -25.17
C VAL A 54 -10.37 -16.39 -24.26
N ASP A 55 -11.22 -16.15 -23.27
CA ASP A 55 -11.78 -17.22 -22.42
C ASP A 55 -12.75 -18.07 -23.26
N GLN A 56 -12.38 -19.30 -23.58
CA GLN A 56 -13.23 -20.22 -24.38
C GLN A 56 -14.55 -20.54 -23.69
N SER A 57 -14.63 -20.43 -22.37
CA SER A 57 -15.89 -20.57 -21.62
C SER A 57 -16.79 -19.34 -21.75
N HIS A 58 -16.24 -18.19 -22.08
CA HIS A 58 -16.92 -16.90 -22.23
C HIS A 58 -16.31 -16.10 -23.37
N PRO A 59 -16.63 -16.42 -24.65
CA PRO A 59 -15.91 -15.89 -25.83
C PRO A 59 -15.94 -14.37 -26.01
N GLN A 60 -16.79 -13.66 -25.28
CA GLN A 60 -16.82 -12.19 -25.28
C GLN A 60 -15.83 -11.55 -24.31
N THR A 61 -15.02 -12.33 -23.60
CA THR A 61 -14.15 -11.86 -22.53
C THR A 61 -12.74 -12.41 -22.67
N THR A 62 -11.75 -11.61 -22.26
CA THR A 62 -10.34 -12.02 -22.23
C THR A 62 -9.94 -12.50 -20.84
N LEU A 63 -8.93 -13.36 -20.78
CA LEU A 63 -8.31 -13.86 -19.56
C LEU A 63 -7.37 -12.79 -18.98
N THR A 64 -7.95 -11.82 -18.28
CA THR A 64 -7.19 -10.84 -17.49
C THR A 64 -6.50 -11.49 -16.31
N LEU A 65 -5.49 -10.82 -15.71
CA LEU A 65 -4.79 -11.32 -14.53
C LEU A 65 -5.76 -11.66 -13.38
N ASN A 66 -6.76 -10.82 -13.12
CA ASN A 66 -7.74 -11.08 -12.08
C ASN A 66 -8.58 -12.34 -12.33
N ARG A 67 -8.96 -12.61 -13.59
CA ARG A 67 -9.69 -13.84 -13.95
C ARG A 67 -8.82 -15.08 -13.82
N LEU A 68 -7.54 -14.99 -14.20
CA LEU A 68 -6.59 -16.07 -13.99
C LEU A 68 -6.33 -16.34 -12.51
N CYS A 69 -6.27 -15.30 -11.67
CA CYS A 69 -6.17 -15.44 -10.23
C CYS A 69 -7.43 -16.09 -9.63
N GLN A 70 -8.62 -15.68 -10.08
CA GLN A 70 -9.87 -16.32 -9.63
C GLN A 70 -9.90 -17.80 -10.03
N TRP A 71 -9.55 -18.13 -11.28
CA TRP A 71 -9.43 -19.52 -11.74
C TRP A 71 -8.45 -20.34 -10.86
N LEU A 72 -7.29 -19.77 -10.52
CA LEU A 72 -6.30 -20.44 -9.67
C LEU A 72 -6.83 -20.60 -8.23
N ALA A 73 -7.57 -19.65 -7.71
CA ALA A 73 -8.24 -19.70 -6.40
C ALA A 73 -9.22 -20.87 -6.36
N ASP A 74 -10.13 -20.95 -7.33
CA ASP A 74 -11.14 -22.02 -7.45
C ASP A 74 -10.45 -23.40 -7.56
N LYS A 75 -9.37 -23.49 -8.35
CA LYS A 75 -8.63 -24.74 -8.56
C LYS A 75 -7.83 -25.19 -7.32
N SER A 76 -7.29 -24.25 -6.56
CA SER A 76 -6.50 -24.53 -5.36
C SER A 76 -7.35 -24.71 -4.08
N GLY A 77 -8.61 -24.30 -4.14
CA GLY A 77 -9.52 -24.26 -2.99
C GLY A 77 -9.16 -23.18 -1.97
N LEU A 78 -8.34 -22.18 -2.35
CA LEU A 78 -8.06 -21.03 -1.53
C LEU A 78 -8.96 -19.85 -1.93
N PRO A 79 -9.54 -19.11 -0.96
CA PRO A 79 -10.32 -17.94 -1.28
C PRO A 79 -9.43 -16.88 -1.93
N PHE A 80 -9.92 -16.23 -3.00
CA PHE A 80 -9.26 -15.09 -3.59
C PHE A 80 -9.45 -13.86 -2.70
N TYR A 81 -8.34 -13.22 -2.35
CA TYR A 81 -8.33 -12.08 -1.44
C TYR A 81 -7.93 -10.81 -2.18
N ILE A 82 -8.60 -9.73 -1.86
CA ILE A 82 -8.25 -8.38 -2.34
C ILE A 82 -7.87 -7.57 -1.11
N ILE A 83 -6.64 -7.08 -1.08
CA ILE A 83 -6.18 -6.24 0.02
C ILE A 83 -6.96 -4.93 0.00
N ASP A 84 -7.59 -4.63 1.15
CA ASP A 84 -8.07 -3.28 1.44
C ASP A 84 -6.97 -2.54 2.22
N PRO A 85 -6.21 -1.66 1.56
CA PRO A 85 -5.07 -1.01 2.19
C PRO A 85 -5.47 -0.08 3.32
N LEU A 86 -6.74 0.31 3.39
CA LEU A 86 -7.28 1.18 4.45
C LEU A 86 -7.51 0.43 5.77
N LYS A 87 -7.58 -0.91 5.73
CA LYS A 87 -7.75 -1.77 6.90
C LYS A 87 -6.44 -2.41 7.38
N ALA A 88 -5.36 -2.26 6.62
CA ALA A 88 -4.09 -2.91 6.90
C ALA A 88 -3.37 -2.24 8.09
N ASP A 89 -3.19 -2.95 9.19
CA ASP A 89 -2.26 -2.55 10.26
C ASP A 89 -0.84 -3.01 9.89
N VAL A 90 -0.13 -2.18 9.13
CA VAL A 90 1.20 -2.49 8.59
C VAL A 90 2.20 -2.90 9.68
N ALA A 91 2.11 -2.33 10.87
CA ALA A 91 3.00 -2.68 11.98
C ALA A 91 2.74 -4.11 12.47
N ALA A 92 1.48 -4.47 12.70
CA ALA A 92 1.09 -5.82 13.10
C ALA A 92 1.38 -6.85 12.00
N LEU A 93 1.13 -6.50 10.72
CA LEU A 93 1.36 -7.40 9.58
C LEU A 93 2.84 -7.72 9.38
N THR A 94 3.71 -6.73 9.47
CA THR A 94 5.17 -6.92 9.27
C THR A 94 5.87 -7.55 10.47
N ALA A 95 5.25 -7.55 11.65
CA ALA A 95 5.75 -8.25 12.83
C ALA A 95 5.59 -9.79 12.74
N VAL A 96 4.72 -10.29 11.86
CA VAL A 96 4.43 -11.73 11.70
C VAL A 96 5.65 -12.51 11.23
N MET A 97 6.44 -11.95 10.30
CA MET A 97 7.60 -12.63 9.71
C MET A 97 8.63 -11.61 9.19
N SER A 98 9.86 -12.04 8.94
CA SER A 98 10.88 -11.19 8.32
C SER A 98 10.59 -10.97 6.82
N GLN A 99 11.06 -9.82 6.29
CA GLN A 99 10.93 -9.53 4.86
C GLN A 99 11.60 -10.60 3.98
N GLU A 100 12.77 -11.08 4.37
CA GLU A 100 13.50 -12.09 3.60
C GLU A 100 12.72 -13.40 3.53
N PHE A 101 12.11 -13.82 4.64
CA PHE A 101 11.26 -15.00 4.68
C PHE A 101 10.01 -14.83 3.79
N ALA A 102 9.35 -13.68 3.88
CA ALA A 102 8.18 -13.33 3.08
C ALA A 102 8.48 -13.33 1.57
N LEU A 103 9.60 -12.69 1.16
CA LEU A 103 10.05 -12.64 -0.24
C LEU A 103 10.39 -14.04 -0.79
N ARG A 104 11.17 -14.84 -0.04
CA ARG A 104 11.60 -16.17 -0.47
C ARG A 104 10.42 -17.12 -0.66
N ASN A 105 9.42 -17.01 0.20
CA ASN A 105 8.25 -17.89 0.16
C ASN A 105 7.07 -17.32 -0.64
N ARG A 106 7.17 -16.08 -1.12
CA ARG A 106 6.12 -15.37 -1.84
C ARG A 106 4.82 -15.34 -1.03
N ILE A 107 4.92 -14.81 0.20
CA ILE A 107 3.81 -14.72 1.16
C ILE A 107 3.77 -13.35 1.83
N LEU A 108 2.59 -12.94 2.25
CA LEU A 108 2.36 -11.69 2.96
C LEU A 108 1.26 -11.90 4.00
N ALA A 109 1.49 -11.48 5.26
CA ALA A 109 0.41 -11.37 6.22
C ALA A 109 -0.50 -10.19 5.81
N VAL A 110 -1.80 -10.45 5.70
CA VAL A 110 -2.78 -9.45 5.22
C VAL A 110 -3.81 -9.10 6.30
N GLU A 111 -3.95 -9.95 7.32
CA GLU A 111 -4.80 -9.68 8.48
C GLU A 111 -4.27 -10.41 9.71
N VAL A 112 -4.30 -9.77 10.87
CA VAL A 112 -3.93 -10.36 12.16
C VAL A 112 -5.06 -10.11 13.14
N THR A 113 -5.70 -11.19 13.58
CA THR A 113 -6.73 -11.16 14.63
C THR A 113 -6.20 -11.74 15.94
N ALA A 114 -7.03 -11.79 16.98
CA ALA A 114 -6.67 -12.42 18.25
C ALA A 114 -6.33 -13.92 18.06
N ASP A 115 -7.10 -14.62 17.22
CA ASP A 115 -7.07 -16.09 17.11
C ASP A 115 -6.42 -16.61 15.82
N ALA A 116 -6.25 -15.75 14.80
CA ALA A 116 -5.78 -16.17 13.49
C ALA A 116 -4.88 -15.12 12.82
N VAL A 117 -4.04 -15.62 11.91
CA VAL A 117 -3.27 -14.79 10.96
C VAL A 117 -3.63 -15.24 9.55
N LEU A 118 -4.10 -14.28 8.74
CA LEU A 118 -4.40 -14.50 7.34
C LEU A 118 -3.15 -14.22 6.51
N ILE A 119 -2.68 -15.24 5.79
CA ILE A 119 -1.46 -15.15 4.98
C ILE A 119 -1.83 -15.35 3.50
N ALA A 120 -1.54 -14.35 2.72
CA ALA A 120 -1.73 -14.34 1.29
C ALA A 120 -0.49 -14.92 0.56
N THR A 121 -0.73 -15.62 -0.53
CA THR A 121 0.29 -16.16 -1.43
C THR A 121 -0.20 -16.13 -2.87
N ASP A 122 0.71 -16.05 -3.83
CA ASP A 122 0.44 -16.29 -5.25
C ASP A 122 0.88 -17.70 -5.69
N GLN A 123 1.43 -18.51 -4.75
CA GLN A 123 1.90 -19.87 -4.95
C GLN A 123 1.12 -20.86 -4.05
N PRO A 124 -0.14 -21.18 -4.40
CA PRO A 124 -1.06 -21.90 -3.50
C PRO A 124 -0.59 -23.30 -3.11
N TYR A 125 0.23 -23.94 -3.94
CA TYR A 125 0.73 -25.29 -3.69
C TYR A 125 2.07 -25.33 -2.95
N LYS A 126 2.78 -24.22 -2.78
CA LYS A 126 4.00 -24.09 -1.98
C LYS A 126 3.64 -23.97 -0.50
N LYS A 127 3.83 -25.03 0.28
CA LYS A 127 3.35 -25.16 1.67
C LYS A 127 4.46 -25.32 2.71
N GLU A 128 5.72 -25.42 2.31
CA GLU A 128 6.85 -25.70 3.21
C GLU A 128 6.99 -24.68 4.35
N TRP A 129 6.65 -23.44 4.08
CA TRP A 129 6.73 -22.34 5.04
C TRP A 129 5.67 -22.41 6.15
N VAL A 130 4.57 -23.15 5.95
CA VAL A 130 3.42 -23.17 6.88
C VAL A 130 3.87 -23.73 8.23
N VAL A 131 4.55 -24.88 8.24
CA VAL A 131 5.01 -25.54 9.47
C VAL A 131 5.92 -24.62 10.29
N ASN A 132 6.84 -23.91 9.62
CA ASN A 132 7.77 -23.00 10.27
C ASN A 132 7.05 -21.83 10.95
N LEU A 133 6.04 -21.29 10.28
CA LEU A 133 5.26 -20.16 10.81
C LEU A 133 4.26 -20.59 11.89
N GLU A 134 3.64 -21.76 11.76
CA GLU A 134 2.71 -22.28 12.77
C GLU A 134 3.37 -22.36 14.15
N HIS A 135 4.62 -22.85 14.22
CA HIS A 135 5.35 -22.92 15.49
C HIS A 135 5.62 -21.55 16.12
N SER A 136 5.90 -20.55 15.31
CA SER A 136 6.22 -19.18 15.79
C SER A 136 4.99 -18.36 16.14
N LEU A 137 3.82 -18.70 15.60
CA LEU A 137 2.58 -17.93 15.75
C LEU A 137 1.62 -18.51 16.80
N LEU A 138 1.94 -19.65 17.43
CA LEU A 138 1.08 -20.24 18.47
C LEU A 138 0.69 -19.20 19.54
N PRO A 139 -0.59 -19.16 19.99
CA PRO A 139 -1.68 -20.10 19.69
C PRO A 139 -2.53 -19.74 18.44
N LYS A 140 -2.15 -18.73 17.65
CA LYS A 140 -2.91 -18.27 16.49
C LYS A 140 -2.87 -19.29 15.35
N LYS A 141 -3.99 -19.46 14.67
CA LYS A 141 -4.12 -20.35 13.50
C LYS A 141 -3.77 -19.61 12.22
N ILE A 142 -3.05 -20.28 11.32
CA ILE A 142 -2.77 -19.74 9.98
C ILE A 142 -3.94 -20.08 9.05
N GLN A 143 -4.47 -19.07 8.40
CA GLN A 143 -5.41 -19.19 7.28
C GLN A 143 -4.72 -18.70 6.02
N ARG A 144 -4.87 -19.43 4.91
CA ARG A 144 -4.24 -19.11 3.65
C ARG A 144 -5.25 -18.58 2.64
N VAL A 145 -4.85 -17.55 1.90
CA VAL A 145 -5.65 -16.97 0.82
C VAL A 145 -4.79 -16.77 -0.42
N LEU A 146 -5.42 -16.74 -1.59
CA LEU A 146 -4.74 -16.39 -2.83
C LEU A 146 -4.78 -14.89 -3.05
N LEU A 147 -3.65 -14.32 -3.42
CA LEU A 147 -3.51 -12.91 -3.78
C LEU A 147 -2.97 -12.79 -5.20
N SER A 148 -3.35 -11.73 -5.90
CA SER A 148 -2.78 -11.41 -7.21
C SER A 148 -1.27 -11.14 -7.10
N PRO A 149 -0.44 -11.67 -8.03
CA PRO A 149 1.02 -11.55 -7.97
C PRO A 149 1.54 -10.11 -7.99
N ASP A 150 0.87 -9.21 -8.69
CA ASP A 150 1.19 -7.78 -8.71
C ASP A 150 0.93 -7.12 -7.37
N GLN A 151 -0.21 -7.41 -6.74
CA GLN A 151 -0.53 -6.93 -5.41
C GLN A 151 0.43 -7.50 -4.37
N LEU A 152 0.72 -8.80 -4.41
CA LEU A 152 1.65 -9.43 -3.49
C LEU A 152 3.03 -8.76 -3.55
N GLN A 153 3.59 -8.61 -4.74
CA GLN A 153 4.90 -8.00 -4.93
C GLN A 153 4.94 -6.55 -4.45
N ARG A 154 3.90 -5.78 -4.81
CA ARG A 154 3.78 -4.37 -4.43
C ARG A 154 3.70 -4.19 -2.92
N TYR A 155 2.71 -4.81 -2.27
CA TYR A 155 2.49 -4.63 -0.82
C TYR A 155 3.58 -5.26 0.03
N LEU A 156 4.24 -6.32 -0.45
CA LEU A 156 5.36 -6.92 0.24
C LEU A 156 6.53 -5.93 0.34
N ILE A 157 6.85 -5.22 -0.74
CA ILE A 157 7.90 -4.19 -0.72
C ILE A 157 7.46 -3.00 0.12
N GLU A 158 6.25 -2.50 -0.10
CA GLU A 158 5.70 -1.28 0.51
C GLU A 158 5.59 -1.40 2.04
N TYR A 159 4.96 -2.46 2.55
CA TYR A 159 4.75 -2.65 3.99
C TYR A 159 6.07 -2.77 4.76
N TYR A 160 7.03 -3.54 4.24
CA TYR A 160 8.32 -3.67 4.91
C TYR A 160 9.20 -2.43 4.78
N GLN A 161 9.07 -1.62 3.72
CA GLN A 161 9.77 -0.33 3.62
C GLN A 161 9.26 0.65 4.67
N VAL A 162 7.94 0.77 4.80
CA VAL A 162 7.30 1.65 5.81
C VAL A 162 7.68 1.21 7.22
N SER A 163 7.54 -0.08 7.52
CA SER A 163 7.89 -0.62 8.84
C SER A 163 9.35 -0.34 9.19
N ARG A 164 10.29 -0.56 8.25
CA ARG A 164 11.72 -0.25 8.46
C ARG A 164 11.96 1.24 8.67
N ALA A 165 11.32 2.12 7.90
CA ALA A 165 11.48 3.55 8.05
C ALA A 165 11.03 4.02 9.45
N VAL A 166 9.91 3.50 9.95
CA VAL A 166 9.43 3.80 11.32
C VAL A 166 10.38 3.25 12.38
N LEU A 167 10.81 1.99 12.27
CA LEU A 167 11.75 1.38 13.24
C LEU A 167 13.11 2.07 13.26
N SER A 168 13.61 2.52 12.11
CA SER A 168 14.89 3.23 12.01
C SER A 168 14.82 4.61 12.65
N SER A 169 13.71 5.32 12.49
CA SER A 169 13.49 6.62 13.16
C SER A 169 13.46 6.50 14.69
N GLN A 170 13.05 5.33 15.22
CA GLN A 170 13.10 5.04 16.65
C GLN A 170 14.52 4.71 17.13
N LYS A 171 15.31 3.97 16.33
CA LYS A 171 16.67 3.55 16.71
C LYS A 171 17.65 4.72 16.68
N SER A 172 17.51 5.67 15.76
CA SER A 172 18.31 6.90 15.76
C SER A 172 18.19 7.65 17.08
N SER A 173 16.96 7.70 17.64
CA SER A 173 16.69 8.30 18.95
C SER A 173 17.30 7.50 20.14
N ALA A 174 17.54 6.19 19.98
CA ALA A 174 18.07 5.33 21.04
C ALA A 174 19.62 5.27 21.03
N HIS A 175 20.23 5.27 19.83
CA HIS A 175 21.69 5.17 19.68
C HIS A 175 22.42 6.44 20.17
N ASP A 176 21.78 7.61 20.06
CA ASP A 176 22.28 8.86 20.64
C ASP A 176 22.28 8.85 22.18
N ARG A 177 21.58 7.91 22.83
CA ARG A 177 21.58 7.76 24.30
C ARG A 177 22.78 7.00 24.84
N GLU A 178 23.32 6.04 24.08
CA GLU A 178 24.43 5.21 24.57
C GLU A 178 25.83 5.88 24.45
N ASN A 179 25.96 6.89 23.58
CA ASN A 179 27.25 7.50 23.29
C ASN A 179 27.52 8.87 23.93
N LYS A 180 26.62 9.40 24.74
CA LYS A 180 26.81 10.71 25.41
C LYS A 180 26.91 10.51 26.92
N GLY A 181 28.09 10.79 27.46
CA GLY A 181 28.35 10.78 28.90
C GLY A 181 27.46 11.75 29.68
N VAL A 182 27.34 11.53 31.00
CA VAL A 182 26.46 12.23 31.94
C VAL A 182 26.47 13.76 31.85
N GLU A 183 27.60 14.36 31.47
CA GLU A 183 27.76 15.82 31.30
C GLU A 183 27.04 16.39 30.08
N ALA A 184 26.84 15.58 29.01
CA ALA A 184 26.06 15.98 27.84
C ALA A 184 24.55 15.96 28.09
N LEU A 185 24.08 15.21 29.09
CA LEU A 185 22.65 15.13 29.47
C LEU A 185 22.11 16.42 30.11
N LEU A 186 22.95 17.25 30.69
CA LEU A 186 22.56 18.51 31.33
C LEU A 186 22.46 19.69 30.36
N GLN A 187 23.02 19.57 29.15
CA GLN A 187 22.94 20.62 28.10
C GLN A 187 21.91 20.33 27.01
N LEU A 188 21.26 19.16 27.03
CA LEU A 188 20.38 18.69 25.97
C LEU A 188 18.92 18.63 26.41
N GLY A 189 18.33 19.81 26.61
CA GLY A 189 16.89 19.93 26.84
C GLY A 189 16.01 19.60 25.61
N ASP A 190 16.56 19.29 24.41
CA ASP A 190 15.75 19.32 23.20
C ASP A 190 16.10 18.29 22.06
N THR A 191 16.94 17.28 22.30
CA THR A 191 17.38 16.38 21.22
C THR A 191 16.82 14.95 21.28
N GLN A 192 15.56 14.80 21.61
CA GLN A 192 14.86 13.50 21.61
C GLN A 192 14.06 13.23 20.33
N ASN A 193 14.10 14.09 19.33
CA ASN A 193 13.27 13.95 18.11
C ASN A 193 14.15 13.55 16.91
N PRO A 194 13.68 12.59 16.07
CA PRO A 194 14.29 12.33 14.77
C PRO A 194 14.37 13.63 13.97
N ASP A 195 15.52 13.87 13.29
CA ASP A 195 15.68 15.07 12.47
C ASP A 195 14.72 15.01 11.26
N ALA A 196 14.12 16.13 10.94
CA ALA A 196 13.26 16.28 9.76
C ALA A 196 14.00 15.98 8.43
N ASN A 197 15.32 16.04 8.43
CA ASN A 197 16.16 15.72 7.27
C ASN A 197 16.68 14.27 7.26
N ASP A 198 16.34 13.46 8.27
CA ASP A 198 16.66 12.04 8.27
C ASP A 198 16.07 11.36 7.04
N GLN A 199 16.85 10.56 6.33
CA GLN A 199 16.42 9.84 5.14
C GLN A 199 15.18 8.96 5.38
N HIS A 200 15.02 8.45 6.60
CA HIS A 200 13.85 7.65 6.96
C HIS A 200 12.59 8.51 7.05
N ILE A 201 12.69 9.74 7.57
CA ILE A 201 11.60 10.69 7.63
C ILE A 201 11.22 11.17 6.22
N VAL A 202 12.21 11.44 5.36
CA VAL A 202 11.97 11.78 3.95
C VAL A 202 11.17 10.68 3.26
N LYS A 203 11.59 9.41 3.38
CA LYS A 203 10.88 8.25 2.81
C LYS A 203 9.47 8.08 3.36
N LEU A 204 9.25 8.37 4.65
CA LEU A 204 7.90 8.31 5.24
C LEU A 204 6.99 9.38 4.67
N VAL A 205 7.50 10.61 4.48
CA VAL A 205 6.73 11.69 3.85
C VAL A 205 6.38 11.34 2.41
N ASP A 206 7.35 10.87 1.62
CA ASP A 206 7.14 10.45 0.25
C ASP A 206 6.08 9.33 0.17
N TRP A 207 6.17 8.34 1.05
CA TRP A 207 5.19 7.27 1.12
C TRP A 207 3.78 7.78 1.47
N VAL A 208 3.64 8.64 2.48
CA VAL A 208 2.33 9.19 2.87
C VAL A 208 1.68 9.92 1.70
N LEU A 209 2.45 10.75 0.99
CA LEU A 209 1.95 11.51 -0.15
C LEU A 209 1.58 10.59 -1.32
N GLN A 210 2.49 9.68 -1.70
CA GLN A 210 2.25 8.76 -2.79
C GLN A 210 1.03 7.88 -2.53
N PHE A 211 0.93 7.32 -1.32
CA PHE A 211 -0.18 6.46 -0.94
C PHE A 211 -1.51 7.22 -0.92
N ALA A 212 -1.53 8.47 -0.46
CA ALA A 212 -2.73 9.31 -0.52
C ALA A 212 -3.21 9.55 -1.96
N PHE A 213 -2.30 9.81 -2.90
CA PHE A 213 -2.65 9.95 -4.32
C PHE A 213 -3.20 8.66 -4.91
N GLU A 214 -2.60 7.52 -4.60
CA GLU A 214 -3.04 6.22 -5.09
C GLU A 214 -4.43 5.82 -4.58
N GLN A 215 -4.76 6.22 -3.33
CA GLN A 215 -6.07 5.98 -2.74
C GLN A 215 -7.12 7.03 -3.13
N GLY A 216 -6.77 8.03 -3.93
CA GLY A 216 -7.70 9.10 -4.29
C GLY A 216 -8.15 9.94 -3.10
N ALA A 217 -7.27 10.13 -2.11
CA ALA A 217 -7.60 10.92 -0.93
C ALA A 217 -7.76 12.40 -1.28
N SER A 218 -8.77 13.06 -0.69
CA SER A 218 -8.95 14.51 -0.78
C SER A 218 -8.14 15.26 0.26
N ASP A 219 -7.98 14.69 1.45
CA ASP A 219 -7.24 15.31 2.55
C ASP A 219 -6.40 14.26 3.29
N ILE A 220 -5.22 14.68 3.74
CA ILE A 220 -4.34 13.91 4.63
C ILE A 220 -4.33 14.59 6.00
N HIS A 221 -4.62 13.87 7.06
CA HIS A 221 -4.61 14.35 8.43
C HIS A 221 -3.49 13.68 9.21
N LEU A 222 -2.61 14.47 9.80
CA LEU A 222 -1.58 14.04 10.73
C LEU A 222 -1.98 14.52 12.12
N GLU A 223 -2.36 13.59 12.99
CA GLU A 223 -2.99 13.90 14.28
C GLU A 223 -2.14 13.36 15.44
N PRO A 224 -1.45 14.22 16.21
CA PRO A 224 -0.72 13.80 17.40
C PRO A 224 -1.68 13.37 18.50
N ARG A 225 -1.29 12.34 19.24
CA ARG A 225 -1.89 11.83 20.47
C ARG A 225 -0.78 11.72 21.52
N LYS A 226 -1.12 11.36 22.75
CA LYS A 226 -0.18 11.29 23.87
C LYS A 226 1.06 10.45 23.55
N ASP A 227 0.87 9.23 23.07
CA ASP A 227 1.95 8.27 22.85
C ASP A 227 2.11 7.87 21.37
N THR A 228 1.12 8.22 20.54
CA THR A 228 1.06 7.84 19.12
C THR A 228 0.66 9.00 18.25
N GLY A 229 0.97 8.93 16.97
CA GLY A 229 0.47 9.82 15.94
C GLY A 229 -0.37 9.05 14.93
N LYS A 230 -1.55 9.57 14.58
CA LYS A 230 -2.43 8.97 13.58
C LYS A 230 -2.28 9.66 12.25
N VAL A 231 -2.06 8.86 11.19
CA VAL A 231 -2.19 9.28 9.80
C VAL A 231 -3.57 8.83 9.31
N ARG A 232 -4.38 9.78 8.86
CA ARG A 232 -5.74 9.51 8.35
C ARG A 232 -5.91 10.15 7.00
N PHE A 233 -6.59 9.45 6.09
CA PHE A 233 -6.98 9.99 4.78
C PHE A 233 -8.48 10.20 4.72
N ARG A 234 -8.90 11.29 4.07
CA ARG A 234 -10.29 11.47 3.69
C ARG A 234 -10.47 10.91 2.28
N ILE A 235 -11.31 9.89 2.15
CA ILE A 235 -11.62 9.23 0.88
C ILE A 235 -13.15 9.20 0.80
N ASP A 236 -13.72 9.70 -0.29
CA ASP A 236 -15.17 9.80 -0.51
C ASP A 236 -15.91 10.44 0.69
N GLY A 237 -15.31 11.49 1.28
CA GLY A 237 -15.86 12.23 2.41
C GLY A 237 -15.61 11.59 3.79
N VAL A 238 -15.17 10.32 3.86
CA VAL A 238 -14.97 9.58 5.11
C VAL A 238 -13.49 9.58 5.52
N LEU A 239 -13.21 9.72 6.82
CA LEU A 239 -11.86 9.67 7.37
C LEU A 239 -11.47 8.23 7.76
N HIS A 240 -10.49 7.67 7.07
CA HIS A 240 -9.91 6.35 7.33
C HIS A 240 -8.58 6.49 8.06
N THR A 241 -8.35 5.69 9.09
CA THR A 241 -7.03 5.59 9.74
C THR A 241 -6.14 4.68 8.89
N ILE A 242 -5.04 5.24 8.39
CA ILE A 242 -4.12 4.55 7.49
C ILE A 242 -2.96 3.94 8.26
N TYR A 243 -2.40 4.72 9.21
CA TYR A 243 -1.23 4.28 9.95
C TYR A 243 -1.18 4.93 11.34
N ASN A 244 -0.67 4.17 12.32
CA ASN A 244 -0.32 4.70 13.62
C ASN A 244 1.21 4.65 13.77
N MET A 245 1.83 5.77 14.04
CA MET A 245 3.27 5.87 14.25
C MET A 245 3.58 6.46 15.63
N PRO A 246 4.81 6.33 16.16
CA PRO A 246 5.20 6.98 17.40
C PRO A 246 5.05 8.49 17.31
N ALA A 247 4.72 9.15 18.42
CA ALA A 247 4.46 10.60 18.46
C ALA A 247 5.67 11.43 18.01
N ASN A 248 6.90 11.01 18.35
CA ASN A 248 8.14 11.65 17.92
C ASN A 248 8.37 11.54 16.41
N THR A 249 8.09 10.37 15.82
CA THR A 249 8.16 10.17 14.37
C THR A 249 7.16 11.05 13.64
N LEU A 250 5.90 11.16 14.13
CA LEU A 250 4.90 12.06 13.56
C LEU A 250 5.36 13.53 13.61
N THR A 251 5.96 13.93 14.73
CA THR A 251 6.50 15.30 14.89
C THR A 251 7.59 15.60 13.85
N ALA A 252 8.50 14.65 13.59
CA ALA A 252 9.52 14.79 12.56
C ALA A 252 8.91 14.85 11.14
N VAL A 253 7.91 14.01 10.85
CA VAL A 253 7.16 14.03 9.59
C VAL A 253 6.51 15.41 9.37
N ILE A 254 5.82 15.95 10.39
CA ILE A 254 5.20 17.29 10.33
C ILE A 254 6.27 18.37 10.11
N SER A 255 7.40 18.31 10.83
CA SER A 255 8.50 19.24 10.64
C SER A 255 9.07 19.20 9.22
N ARG A 256 9.22 18.00 8.64
CA ARG A 256 9.65 17.84 7.24
C ARG A 256 8.67 18.46 6.26
N ILE A 257 7.37 18.24 6.44
CA ILE A 257 6.33 18.82 5.57
C ILE A 257 6.28 20.34 5.73
N LYS A 258 6.49 20.88 6.95
CA LYS A 258 6.62 22.34 7.16
C LYS A 258 7.79 22.93 6.36
N ILE A 259 8.95 22.25 6.33
CA ILE A 259 10.10 22.66 5.51
C ILE A 259 9.70 22.72 4.03
N LEU A 260 9.08 21.66 3.51
CA LEU A 260 8.64 21.56 2.12
C LEU A 260 7.59 22.64 1.77
N GLY A 261 6.70 22.95 2.72
CA GLY A 261 5.66 23.97 2.61
C GLY A 261 6.12 25.40 2.90
N ARG A 262 7.43 25.61 3.18
CA ARG A 262 8.03 26.91 3.54
C ARG A 262 7.39 27.55 4.78
N MET A 263 6.99 26.71 5.74
CA MET A 263 6.43 27.12 7.02
C MET A 263 7.51 27.24 8.10
N ASN A 264 7.26 27.98 9.16
CA ASN A 264 8.20 28.11 10.28
C ASN A 264 8.19 26.86 11.16
N VAL A 265 9.26 26.07 11.14
CA VAL A 265 9.40 24.81 11.91
C VAL A 265 9.52 25.06 13.41
N ALA A 266 10.17 26.16 13.80
CA ALA A 266 10.38 26.50 15.21
C ALA A 266 9.08 26.93 15.93
N GLU A 267 8.16 27.58 15.23
CA GLU A 267 6.88 28.01 15.79
C GLU A 267 5.87 26.84 15.78
N LYS A 268 5.50 26.38 16.98
CA LYS A 268 4.58 25.25 17.17
C LYS A 268 3.29 25.64 17.91
N ARG A 269 3.17 26.91 18.34
CA ARG A 269 2.09 27.40 19.18
C ARG A 269 1.04 28.20 18.42
N LYS A 270 1.31 28.54 17.17
CA LYS A 270 0.40 29.33 16.32
C LYS A 270 0.00 28.53 15.08
N PRO A 271 -1.26 28.66 14.63
CA PRO A 271 -1.67 28.11 13.34
C PRO A 271 -0.79 28.68 12.21
N GLN A 272 -0.50 27.86 11.21
CA GLN A 272 0.25 28.26 10.04
C GLN A 272 -0.39 27.62 8.81
N ASP A 273 -0.31 28.33 7.69
CA ASP A 273 -0.70 27.86 6.38
C ASP A 273 0.52 27.84 5.43
N GLY A 274 0.54 26.88 4.53
CA GLY A 274 1.59 26.70 3.54
C GLY A 274 1.09 26.03 2.28
N ARG A 275 1.98 25.88 1.30
CA ARG A 275 1.70 25.19 0.04
C ARG A 275 2.87 24.33 -0.35
N LEU A 276 2.58 23.13 -0.84
CA LEU A 276 3.56 22.19 -1.35
C LEU A 276 3.20 21.83 -2.78
N LYS A 277 4.11 22.06 -3.72
CA LYS A 277 4.01 21.53 -5.08
C LYS A 277 4.74 20.20 -5.17
N THR A 278 4.09 19.21 -5.75
CA THR A 278 4.63 17.86 -5.93
C THR A 278 4.11 17.25 -7.23
N ARG A 279 4.50 16.02 -7.51
CA ARG A 279 3.99 15.25 -8.66
C ARG A 279 3.28 13.99 -8.18
N THR A 280 2.16 13.70 -8.80
CA THR A 280 1.46 12.44 -8.61
C THR A 280 2.29 11.26 -9.15
N PRO A 281 2.00 10.01 -8.77
CA PRO A 281 2.64 8.83 -9.37
C PRO A 281 2.51 8.76 -10.90
N LYS A 282 1.50 9.41 -11.47
CA LYS A 282 1.27 9.55 -12.92
C LYS A 282 2.11 10.66 -13.58
N GLY A 283 2.96 11.35 -12.81
CA GLY A 283 3.82 12.43 -13.31
C GLY A 283 3.15 13.80 -13.41
N GLN A 284 1.87 13.93 -13.05
CA GLN A 284 1.14 15.20 -13.11
C GLN A 284 1.53 16.11 -11.93
N GLU A 285 1.67 17.40 -12.20
CA GLU A 285 1.90 18.39 -11.16
C GLU A 285 0.62 18.64 -10.36
N THR A 286 0.74 18.65 -9.04
CA THR A 286 -0.34 18.94 -8.11
C THR A 286 0.13 19.83 -6.98
N GLU A 287 -0.80 20.58 -6.39
CA GLU A 287 -0.55 21.44 -5.24
C GLU A 287 -1.30 20.89 -4.01
N LEU A 288 -0.61 20.84 -2.88
CA LEU A 288 -1.24 20.61 -1.59
C LEU A 288 -1.28 21.90 -0.79
N ARG A 289 -2.44 22.20 -0.23
CA ARG A 289 -2.59 23.25 0.78
C ARG A 289 -2.40 22.66 2.15
N LEU A 290 -1.47 23.24 2.90
CA LEU A 290 -1.05 22.78 4.22
C LEU A 290 -1.61 23.71 5.27
N SER A 291 -2.16 23.17 6.35
CA SER A 291 -2.57 23.95 7.52
C SER A 291 -2.16 23.22 8.79
N THR A 292 -1.52 23.93 9.75
CA THR A 292 -1.17 23.38 11.06
C THR A 292 -2.00 24.06 12.15
N LEU A 293 -2.34 23.26 13.16
CA LEU A 293 -3.06 23.70 14.34
C LEU A 293 -2.38 23.15 15.60
N PRO A 294 -2.05 24.00 16.60
CA PRO A 294 -1.58 23.56 17.90
C PRO A 294 -2.63 22.70 18.61
N THR A 295 -2.21 21.63 19.22
CA THR A 295 -3.06 20.80 20.11
C THR A 295 -2.32 20.49 21.41
N ALA A 296 -3.00 19.89 22.37
CA ALA A 296 -2.39 19.48 23.65
C ALA A 296 -1.24 18.47 23.50
N PHE A 297 -1.17 17.74 22.39
CA PHE A 297 -0.17 16.69 22.14
C PHE A 297 0.82 17.03 21.00
N GLY A 298 0.86 18.28 20.56
CA GLY A 298 1.70 18.75 19.46
C GLY A 298 0.90 19.39 18.33
N GLU A 299 1.52 19.67 17.19
CA GLU A 299 0.84 20.25 16.03
C GLU A 299 0.07 19.18 15.26
N LYS A 300 -1.21 19.40 15.02
CA LYS A 300 -1.99 18.70 14.01
C LYS A 300 -1.73 19.34 12.65
N MET A 301 -1.60 18.55 11.59
CA MET A 301 -1.49 19.05 10.22
C MET A 301 -2.60 18.44 9.35
N VAL A 302 -3.15 19.29 8.48
CA VAL A 302 -4.06 18.88 7.41
C VAL A 302 -3.47 19.32 6.09
N MET A 303 -3.42 18.39 5.14
CA MET A 303 -2.96 18.65 3.77
C MET A 303 -4.12 18.35 2.83
N ARG A 304 -4.66 19.37 2.17
CA ARG A 304 -5.68 19.21 1.14
C ARG A 304 -5.02 19.05 -0.21
N ILE A 305 -5.36 17.98 -0.89
CA ILE A 305 -4.89 17.68 -2.23
C ILE A 305 -5.76 18.46 -3.21
N PHE A 306 -5.14 19.27 -4.05
CA PHE A 306 -5.82 20.00 -5.09
C PHE A 306 -5.60 19.30 -6.43
N ASP A 307 -6.64 18.59 -6.89
CA ASP A 307 -6.63 17.92 -8.18
C ASP A 307 -7.21 18.86 -9.25
N PRO A 308 -6.39 19.43 -10.14
CA PRO A 308 -6.86 20.32 -11.18
C PRO A 308 -7.75 19.62 -12.21
N GLU A 309 -7.66 18.29 -12.36
CA GLU A 309 -8.51 17.53 -13.29
C GLU A 309 -9.98 17.52 -12.87
N VAL A 310 -10.26 17.64 -11.57
CA VAL A 310 -11.65 17.72 -11.08
C VAL A 310 -12.39 18.93 -11.66
N LEU A 311 -11.67 20.04 -11.88
CA LEU A 311 -12.26 21.28 -12.40
C LEU A 311 -12.67 21.20 -13.88
N VAL A 312 -12.11 20.26 -14.63
CA VAL A 312 -12.37 20.09 -16.07
C VAL A 312 -13.24 18.88 -16.40
N ARG A 313 -13.69 18.14 -15.38
CA ARG A 313 -14.58 17.00 -15.59
C ARG A 313 -15.94 17.45 -16.13
N SER A 314 -16.43 16.74 -17.13
CA SER A 314 -17.80 16.93 -17.62
C SER A 314 -18.82 16.44 -16.57
N PHE A 315 -20.05 16.95 -16.65
CA PHE A 315 -21.12 16.50 -15.74
C PHE A 315 -21.38 15.00 -15.83
N GLN A 316 -21.24 14.39 -17.04
CA GLN A 316 -21.33 12.94 -17.20
C GLN A 316 -20.24 12.21 -16.43
N GLN A 317 -18.99 12.72 -16.45
CA GLN A 317 -17.88 12.15 -15.66
C GLN A 317 -18.07 12.34 -14.15
N LEU A 318 -18.89 13.33 -13.74
CA LEU A 318 -19.29 13.53 -12.35
C LEU A 318 -20.49 12.66 -11.94
N GLY A 319 -21.02 11.82 -12.85
CA GLY A 319 -22.11 10.88 -12.56
C GLY A 319 -23.50 11.43 -12.87
N PHE A 320 -23.64 12.57 -13.57
CA PHE A 320 -24.93 13.05 -14.02
C PHE A 320 -25.44 12.14 -15.14
N ASP A 321 -26.61 11.56 -14.95
CA ASP A 321 -27.32 10.89 -16.02
C ASP A 321 -27.95 11.91 -17.01
N SER A 322 -28.46 11.41 -18.13
CA SER A 322 -29.02 12.28 -19.18
C SER A 322 -30.20 13.13 -18.71
N ARG A 323 -30.99 12.63 -17.73
CA ARG A 323 -32.13 13.35 -17.17
C ARG A 323 -31.67 14.52 -16.31
N LEU A 324 -30.78 14.25 -15.35
CA LEU A 324 -30.19 15.27 -14.47
C LEU A 324 -29.44 16.34 -15.28
N LEU A 325 -28.75 15.93 -16.35
CA LEU A 325 -28.04 16.85 -17.22
C LEU A 325 -28.99 17.81 -17.94
N ASN A 326 -30.12 17.29 -18.46
CA ASN A 326 -31.13 18.12 -19.12
C ASN A 326 -31.84 19.07 -18.14
N GLU A 327 -32.16 18.60 -16.93
CA GLU A 327 -32.72 19.44 -15.86
C GLU A 327 -31.72 20.56 -15.46
N TRP A 328 -30.43 20.23 -15.33
CA TRP A 328 -29.38 21.22 -15.05
C TRP A 328 -29.27 22.28 -16.15
N HIS A 329 -29.23 21.86 -17.41
CA HIS A 329 -29.18 22.80 -18.53
C HIS A 329 -30.40 23.70 -18.59
N ALA A 330 -31.59 23.17 -18.33
CA ALA A 330 -32.81 23.97 -18.26
C ALA A 330 -32.79 25.03 -17.15
N LEU A 331 -32.20 24.68 -15.98
CA LEU A 331 -32.05 25.61 -14.84
C LEU A 331 -30.97 26.69 -15.06
N THR A 332 -29.94 26.39 -15.84
CA THR A 332 -28.81 27.31 -16.08
C THR A 332 -28.91 28.09 -17.40
N ALA A 333 -29.95 27.90 -18.17
CA ALA A 333 -30.20 28.59 -19.44
C ALA A 333 -30.77 30.02 -19.28
N HIS A 334 -30.85 30.54 -18.03
CA HIS A 334 -31.42 31.87 -17.72
C HIS A 334 -30.33 32.85 -17.29
#